data_9cbf947f4a1d1a81b9be665debf9336e
#
_entry.id   9cbf947f4a1d1a81b9be665debf9336e
#
_cell.length_a   1.000
_cell.length_b   1.000
_cell.length_c   1.000
_cell.angle_alpha   90.00
_cell.angle_beta   90.00
_cell.angle_gamma   90.00
#
_symmetry.space_group_name_H-M   'P 1'
#
loop_
_entity.id
_entity.type
_entity.pdbx_description
1 polymer ?
#
loop_
_entity_poly.entity_id
_entity_poly.type
_entity_poly.pdbx_seq_one_letter_code
_entity_poly.pdbx_strand_id
1 'polypeptide(L)'
;MSDRILDLRKCEYDGKDLSTKTLSGALMVDASFKGTNLTEVVMSKAYALNADFTGANFTNAVVDRVTFDGAYLANADFHNAVITGTTYEGTDLTGATFEEALIGKEDVKRLCDNPTVKGPTRFEVGCRD
;
A
#
# COMPACT_ATOMS: atom_id res chain seq x y z
N MET A 1 22.20 -9.79 16.74
CA MET A 1 20.91 -9.50 16.16
C MET A 1 20.68 -8.00 16.12
N SER A 2 20.06 -7.54 15.08
CA SER A 2 19.81 -6.11 14.91
C SER A 2 18.35 -5.78 15.15
N ASP A 3 18.08 -4.84 16.04
CA ASP A 3 16.76 -4.29 16.26
C ASP A 3 16.62 -2.94 15.58
N ARG A 4 17.41 -2.72 14.53
CA ARG A 4 17.40 -1.46 13.84
C ARG A 4 16.07 -1.22 13.16
N ILE A 5 15.55 -0.03 13.38
CA ILE A 5 14.39 0.45 12.66
C ILE A 5 14.88 1.00 11.33
N LEU A 6 14.24 0.56 10.25
CA LEU A 6 14.56 1.11 8.93
C LEU A 6 13.85 2.46 8.80
N ASP A 7 14.61 3.53 8.89
CA ASP A 7 14.08 4.88 8.85
C ASP A 7 14.22 5.47 7.46
N LEU A 8 13.11 5.54 6.75
CA LEU A 8 13.05 6.08 5.39
C LEU A 8 12.23 7.36 5.33
N ARG A 9 12.00 8.00 6.48
CA ARG A 9 11.18 9.21 6.53
C ARG A 9 11.77 10.29 5.64
N LYS A 10 10.91 10.91 4.83
CA LYS A 10 11.25 12.01 3.91
C LYS A 10 12.26 11.63 2.83
N CYS A 11 12.57 10.35 2.68
CA CYS A 11 13.46 9.90 1.61
C CYS A 11 12.74 9.86 0.28
N GLU A 12 13.49 9.91 -0.81
CA GLU A 12 12.95 9.87 -2.16
C GLU A 12 13.50 8.65 -2.91
N TYR A 13 12.59 7.75 -3.29
CA TYR A 13 12.92 6.53 -4.01
C TYR A 13 12.13 6.43 -5.32
N ASP A 14 11.69 7.56 -5.86
CA ASP A 14 10.85 7.58 -7.07
C ASP A 14 11.52 6.80 -8.20
N GLY A 15 10.75 5.90 -8.81
CA GLY A 15 11.20 5.10 -9.94
C GLY A 15 12.23 4.03 -9.62
N LYS A 16 12.59 3.84 -8.35
CA LYS A 16 13.60 2.86 -7.97
C LYS A 16 13.05 1.44 -7.95
N ASP A 17 13.94 0.48 -8.05
CA ASP A 17 13.60 -0.93 -7.91
C ASP A 17 13.88 -1.38 -6.48
N LEU A 18 12.81 -1.59 -5.72
CA LEU A 18 12.87 -2.06 -4.35
C LEU A 18 12.23 -3.46 -4.24
N SER A 19 12.09 -4.14 -5.39
CA SER A 19 11.43 -5.45 -5.41
C SER A 19 12.14 -6.44 -4.50
N THR A 20 11.36 -7.35 -3.93
CA THR A 20 11.79 -8.42 -3.01
C THR A 20 12.38 -7.95 -1.68
N LYS A 21 12.47 -6.64 -1.44
CA LYS A 21 13.02 -6.12 -0.19
C LYS A 21 12.08 -6.41 0.99
N THR A 22 12.64 -6.46 2.17
CA THR A 22 11.88 -6.54 3.41
C THR A 22 11.88 -5.16 4.06
N LEU A 23 10.70 -4.54 4.10
CA LEU A 23 10.51 -3.21 4.67
C LEU A 23 9.62 -3.28 5.91
N SER A 24 9.66 -4.40 6.62
CA SER A 24 8.83 -4.61 7.81
C SER A 24 9.18 -3.60 8.90
N GLY A 25 8.16 -2.96 9.45
CA GLY A 25 8.34 -1.96 10.49
C GLY A 25 8.99 -0.67 10.02
N ALA A 26 9.22 -0.50 8.73
CA ALA A 26 9.88 0.69 8.20
C ALA A 26 9.09 1.95 8.50
N LEU A 27 9.80 3.03 8.84
CA LEU A 27 9.21 4.34 8.99
C LEU A 27 9.30 5.06 7.65
N MET A 28 8.15 5.30 7.02
CA MET A 28 8.08 5.88 5.68
C MET A 28 7.29 7.18 5.64
N VAL A 29 7.09 7.79 6.81
CA VAL A 29 6.27 9.02 6.90
C VAL A 29 6.86 10.09 5.99
N ASP A 30 6.01 10.67 5.13
CA ASP A 30 6.37 11.73 4.19
C ASP A 30 7.43 11.32 3.14
N ALA A 31 7.68 10.02 2.97
CA ALA A 31 8.61 9.54 1.95
C ALA A 31 7.95 9.50 0.57
N SER A 32 8.75 9.51 -0.48
CA SER A 32 8.24 9.44 -1.85
C SER A 32 8.72 8.17 -2.53
N PHE A 33 7.76 7.40 -3.05
CA PHE A 33 7.97 6.14 -3.74
C PHE A 33 7.16 6.11 -5.04
N LYS A 34 7.04 7.23 -5.72
CA LYS A 34 6.24 7.30 -6.96
C LYS A 34 6.82 6.39 -8.01
N GLY A 35 5.98 5.58 -8.62
CA GLY A 35 6.39 4.70 -9.70
C GLY A 35 7.44 3.68 -9.31
N THR A 36 7.63 3.40 -8.02
CA THR A 36 8.60 2.40 -7.58
C THR A 36 8.14 0.99 -7.92
N ASN A 37 9.11 0.13 -8.15
CA ASN A 37 8.86 -1.30 -8.24
C ASN A 37 8.95 -1.89 -6.84
N LEU A 38 7.79 -2.21 -6.26
CA LEU A 38 7.68 -2.84 -4.95
C LEU A 38 7.13 -4.26 -5.06
N THR A 39 7.36 -4.90 -6.23
CA THR A 39 6.94 -6.28 -6.48
C THR A 39 7.55 -7.21 -5.43
N GLU A 40 6.70 -8.05 -4.85
CA GLU A 40 7.10 -9.04 -3.85
C GLU A 40 7.74 -8.45 -2.57
N VAL A 41 7.54 -7.17 -2.32
CA VAL A 41 8.03 -6.54 -1.11
C VAL A 41 7.24 -7.06 0.10
N VAL A 42 7.89 -7.14 1.24
CA VAL A 42 7.22 -7.44 2.51
C VAL A 42 7.22 -6.17 3.36
N MET A 43 6.04 -5.65 3.66
CA MET A 43 5.87 -4.39 4.39
C MET A 43 5.08 -4.56 5.68
N SER A 44 5.26 -5.68 6.36
CA SER A 44 4.50 -5.92 7.59
C SER A 44 4.75 -4.81 8.62
N LYS A 45 3.68 -4.21 9.13
CA LYS A 45 3.74 -3.19 10.19
C LYS A 45 4.48 -1.91 9.81
N ALA A 46 4.62 -1.62 8.53
CA ALA A 46 5.25 -0.36 8.09
C ALA A 46 4.35 0.84 8.38
N TYR A 47 4.96 1.98 8.60
CA TYR A 47 4.26 3.24 8.85
C TYR A 47 4.44 4.16 7.65
N ALA A 48 3.40 4.29 6.86
CA ALA A 48 3.48 5.02 5.58
C ALA A 48 2.56 6.24 5.55
N LEU A 49 2.36 6.89 6.70
CA LEU A 49 1.50 8.07 6.77
C LEU A 49 2.01 9.15 5.82
N ASN A 50 1.10 9.66 5.00
CA ASN A 50 1.37 10.74 4.05
C ASN A 50 2.46 10.41 3.02
N ALA A 51 2.86 9.15 2.90
CA ALA A 51 3.84 8.74 1.89
C ALA A 51 3.21 8.73 0.50
N ASP A 52 4.01 8.96 -0.53
CA ASP A 52 3.52 9.01 -1.90
C ASP A 52 3.94 7.76 -2.65
N PHE A 53 2.96 6.91 -2.96
CA PHE A 53 3.14 5.68 -3.73
C PHE A 53 2.37 5.74 -5.05
N THR A 54 2.14 6.94 -5.56
CA THR A 54 1.39 7.09 -6.82
C THR A 54 2.05 6.25 -7.91
N GLY A 55 1.27 5.38 -8.54
CA GLY A 55 1.74 4.54 -9.62
C GLY A 55 2.72 3.43 -9.21
N ALA A 56 2.91 3.19 -7.92
CA ALA A 56 3.81 2.13 -7.45
C ALA A 56 3.25 0.74 -7.75
N ASN A 57 4.12 -0.21 -8.01
CA ASN A 57 3.74 -1.59 -8.30
C ASN A 57 3.96 -2.48 -7.08
N PHE A 58 2.86 -2.92 -6.47
CA PHE A 58 2.86 -3.81 -5.31
C PHE A 58 2.45 -5.25 -5.69
N THR A 59 2.66 -5.65 -6.94
CA THR A 59 2.27 -7.00 -7.37
C THR A 59 2.94 -8.05 -6.49
N ASN A 60 2.16 -9.00 -5.99
CA ASN A 60 2.64 -10.08 -5.12
C ASN A 60 3.22 -9.59 -3.79
N ALA A 61 2.98 -8.36 -3.39
CA ALA A 61 3.51 -7.82 -2.14
C ALA A 61 2.71 -8.36 -0.95
N VAL A 62 3.36 -8.38 0.19
CA VAL A 62 2.69 -8.66 1.47
C VAL A 62 2.52 -7.33 2.20
N VAL A 63 1.28 -6.91 2.34
CA VAL A 63 0.92 -5.62 2.94
C VAL A 63 0.07 -5.94 4.17
N ASP A 64 0.74 -6.17 5.29
CA ASP A 64 0.15 -6.67 6.52
C ASP A 64 0.30 -5.62 7.62
N ARG A 65 -0.82 -5.18 8.17
CA ARG A 65 -0.84 -4.20 9.26
C ARG A 65 -0.08 -2.91 8.95
N VAL A 66 -0.14 -2.47 7.71
CA VAL A 66 0.49 -1.21 7.26
C VAL A 66 -0.46 -0.06 7.53
N THR A 67 0.09 1.09 7.92
CA THR A 67 -0.68 2.32 8.09
C THR A 67 -0.44 3.21 6.87
N PHE A 68 -1.44 3.29 5.99
CA PHE A 68 -1.40 4.17 4.81
C PHE A 68 -2.18 5.47 5.00
N ASP A 69 -2.52 5.79 6.24
CA ASP A 69 -3.35 6.98 6.51
C ASP A 69 -2.73 8.23 5.88
N GLY A 70 -3.52 8.95 5.10
CA GLY A 70 -3.08 10.15 4.40
C GLY A 70 -2.14 9.92 3.22
N ALA A 71 -1.83 8.66 2.87
CA ALA A 71 -0.91 8.35 1.79
C ALA A 71 -1.57 8.52 0.42
N TYR A 72 -0.75 8.57 -0.62
CA TYR A 72 -1.19 8.68 -2.01
C TYR A 72 -0.91 7.35 -2.71
N LEU A 73 -1.97 6.65 -3.06
CA LEU A 73 -1.91 5.35 -3.74
C LEU A 73 -2.67 5.38 -5.07
N ALA A 74 -2.82 6.57 -5.65
CA ALA A 74 -3.51 6.69 -6.94
C ALA A 74 -2.77 5.84 -7.98
N ASN A 75 -3.53 5.03 -8.71
CA ASN A 75 -2.99 4.15 -9.75
C ASN A 75 -1.96 3.12 -9.27
N ALA A 76 -1.87 2.87 -7.98
CA ALA A 76 -1.01 1.81 -7.47
C ALA A 76 -1.59 0.45 -7.85
N ASP A 77 -0.72 -0.52 -8.09
CA ASP A 77 -1.13 -1.86 -8.53
C ASP A 77 -0.87 -2.88 -7.41
N PHE A 78 -1.97 -3.42 -6.86
CA PHE A 78 -1.92 -4.45 -5.81
C PHE A 78 -2.31 -5.82 -6.34
N HIS A 79 -2.02 -6.10 -7.61
CA HIS A 79 -2.36 -7.39 -8.21
C HIS A 79 -1.75 -8.52 -7.39
N ASN A 80 -2.60 -9.48 -7.00
CA ASN A 80 -2.17 -10.66 -6.28
C ASN A 80 -1.45 -10.37 -4.95
N ALA A 81 -1.64 -9.18 -4.39
CA ALA A 81 -1.04 -8.83 -3.09
C ALA A 81 -1.87 -9.44 -1.96
N VAL A 82 -1.22 -9.62 -0.82
CA VAL A 82 -1.90 -10.05 0.42
C VAL A 82 -2.05 -8.81 1.30
N ILE A 83 -3.28 -8.44 1.60
CA ILE A 83 -3.59 -7.21 2.33
C ILE A 83 -4.44 -7.55 3.55
N THR A 84 -3.87 -7.39 4.74
CA THR A 84 -4.56 -7.71 5.98
C THR A 84 -4.24 -6.66 7.06
N GLY A 85 -5.27 -6.20 7.77
CA GLY A 85 -5.10 -5.32 8.92
C GLY A 85 -4.56 -3.93 8.59
N THR A 86 -4.71 -3.48 7.36
CA THR A 86 -4.16 -2.23 6.86
C THR A 86 -5.20 -1.10 6.98
N THR A 87 -4.76 0.12 7.26
CA THR A 87 -5.66 1.27 7.41
C THR A 87 -5.45 2.27 6.29
N TYR A 88 -6.54 2.98 5.93
CA TYR A 88 -6.59 3.84 4.75
C TYR A 88 -7.31 5.17 5.03
N GLU A 89 -7.26 5.68 6.25
CA GLU A 89 -7.95 6.93 6.58
C GLU A 89 -7.35 8.09 5.79
N GLY A 90 -8.17 8.75 4.97
CA GLY A 90 -7.71 9.87 4.16
C GLY A 90 -6.74 9.48 3.03
N THR A 91 -6.66 8.22 2.69
CA THR A 91 -5.76 7.72 1.63
C THR A 91 -6.41 7.92 0.26
N ASP A 92 -5.64 8.38 -0.71
CA ASP A 92 -6.12 8.50 -2.09
C ASP A 92 -5.84 7.20 -2.83
N LEU A 93 -6.91 6.47 -3.16
CA LEU A 93 -6.85 5.20 -3.86
C LEU A 93 -7.44 5.29 -5.28
N THR A 94 -7.54 6.50 -5.81
CA THR A 94 -8.13 6.71 -7.15
C THR A 94 -7.38 5.87 -8.18
N GLY A 95 -8.12 5.02 -8.90
CA GLY A 95 -7.54 4.20 -9.96
C GLY A 95 -6.64 3.06 -9.50
N ALA A 96 -6.54 2.81 -8.19
CA ALA A 96 -5.76 1.66 -7.70
C ALA A 96 -6.43 0.35 -8.13
N THR A 97 -5.62 -0.69 -8.39
CA THR A 97 -6.13 -1.99 -8.79
C THR A 97 -5.82 -3.04 -7.73
N PHE A 98 -6.77 -3.96 -7.53
CA PHE A 98 -6.67 -5.01 -6.52
C PHE A 98 -7.03 -6.38 -7.11
N GLU A 99 -6.81 -6.58 -8.41
CA GLU A 99 -7.17 -7.83 -9.05
C GLU A 99 -6.44 -9.01 -8.39
N GLU A 100 -7.22 -10.03 -8.05
CA GLU A 100 -6.71 -11.26 -7.44
C GLU A 100 -5.99 -11.04 -6.09
N ALA A 101 -6.13 -9.88 -5.48
CA ALA A 101 -5.56 -9.65 -4.16
C ALA A 101 -6.33 -10.44 -3.10
N LEU A 102 -5.60 -10.94 -2.11
CA LEU A 102 -6.19 -11.56 -0.94
C LEU A 102 -6.39 -10.47 0.10
N ILE A 103 -7.64 -10.05 0.26
CA ILE A 103 -7.97 -8.91 1.12
C ILE A 103 -8.72 -9.42 2.34
N GLY A 104 -8.23 -9.08 3.52
CA GLY A 104 -8.88 -9.47 4.76
C GLY A 104 -10.27 -8.86 4.86
N LYS A 105 -11.16 -9.54 5.59
CA LYS A 105 -12.57 -9.14 5.69
C LYS A 105 -12.73 -7.69 6.17
N GLU A 106 -11.97 -7.32 7.19
CA GLU A 106 -12.04 -5.95 7.71
C GLU A 106 -11.44 -4.94 6.73
N ASP A 107 -10.45 -5.39 5.96
CA ASP A 107 -9.82 -4.53 4.94
C ASP A 107 -10.79 -4.23 3.81
N VAL A 108 -11.61 -5.20 3.41
CA VAL A 108 -12.66 -4.96 2.41
C VAL A 108 -13.55 -3.83 2.88
N LYS A 109 -14.00 -3.88 4.15
CA LYS A 109 -14.85 -2.85 4.69
C LYS A 109 -14.16 -1.48 4.68
N ARG A 110 -12.92 -1.41 5.13
CA ARG A 110 -12.16 -0.15 5.15
C ARG A 110 -11.98 0.43 3.75
N LEU A 111 -11.68 -0.43 2.79
CA LEU A 111 -11.52 0.00 1.40
C LEU A 111 -12.85 0.48 0.82
N CYS A 112 -13.95 -0.25 1.08
CA CYS A 112 -15.25 0.14 0.56
C CYS A 112 -15.76 1.44 1.20
N ASP A 113 -15.34 1.75 2.41
CA ASP A 113 -15.69 3.00 3.08
C ASP A 113 -14.85 4.19 2.58
N ASN A 114 -13.78 3.93 1.83
CA ASN A 114 -12.91 5.00 1.33
C ASN A 114 -13.58 5.65 0.12
N PRO A 115 -13.81 6.98 0.15
CA PRO A 115 -14.56 7.66 -0.92
C PRO A 115 -13.84 7.69 -2.27
N THR A 116 -12.53 7.42 -2.32
CA THR A 116 -11.79 7.38 -3.58
C THR A 116 -11.83 6.01 -4.25
N VAL A 117 -12.33 4.99 -3.55
CA VAL A 117 -12.51 3.65 -4.12
C VAL A 117 -13.81 3.63 -4.91
N LYS A 118 -13.68 3.72 -6.23
CA LYS A 118 -14.81 3.84 -7.17
C LYS A 118 -14.62 2.96 -8.38
N GLY A 119 -15.72 2.75 -9.11
CA GLY A 119 -15.68 2.04 -10.39
C GLY A 119 -15.07 0.66 -10.30
N PRO A 120 -14.16 0.31 -11.21
CA PRO A 120 -13.55 -1.03 -11.23
C PRO A 120 -12.87 -1.41 -9.92
N THR A 121 -12.26 -0.44 -9.24
CA THR A 121 -11.60 -0.69 -7.94
C THR A 121 -12.59 -1.26 -6.92
N ARG A 122 -13.81 -0.71 -6.85
CA ARG A 122 -14.84 -1.20 -5.93
C ARG A 122 -15.19 -2.65 -6.23
N PHE A 123 -15.32 -2.96 -7.52
CA PHE A 123 -15.66 -4.31 -7.95
C PHE A 123 -14.54 -5.29 -7.57
N GLU A 124 -13.29 -4.93 -7.82
CA GLU A 124 -12.13 -5.78 -7.54
C GLU A 124 -11.98 -6.07 -6.05
N VAL A 125 -12.27 -5.07 -5.22
CA VAL A 125 -12.18 -5.21 -3.76
C VAL A 125 -13.32 -6.09 -3.23
N GLY A 126 -14.44 -6.14 -3.94
CA GLY A 126 -15.59 -6.91 -3.50
C GLY A 126 -16.61 -6.08 -2.73
N CYS A 127 -16.67 -4.79 -3.01
CA CYS A 127 -17.66 -3.93 -2.36
C CYS A 127 -19.07 -4.26 -2.83
N ARG A 128 -20.02 -4.12 -1.92
CA ARG A 128 -21.44 -4.23 -2.24
C ARG A 128 -22.02 -2.85 -2.47
N ASP A 129 -22.72 -2.70 -3.55
CA ASP A 129 -23.38 -1.42 -3.86
C ASP A 129 -24.88 -1.61 -3.97
#